data_ea2c4a0659cc18e3baa29ca2ddadedcb
#
_entry.id   ea2c4a0659cc18e3baa29ca2ddadedcb
#
_cell.length_a   1.000
_cell.length_b   1.000
_cell.length_c   1.000
_cell.angle_alpha   90.00
_cell.angle_beta   90.00
_cell.angle_gamma   90.00
#
_symmetry.space_group_name_H-M   'P 1'
#
loop_
_entity.id
_entity.type
_entity.pdbx_description
1 polymer ?
#
loop_
_entity_poly.entity_id
_entity_poly.type
_entity_poly.pdbx_seq_one_letter_code
_entity_poly.pdbx_strand_id
1 'polypeptide(L)'
;EFDVMLSADGTPVLIHDETLDRTTNGAGRVCDTPDAVLFALDAGNGERIPRFADAAALCRELGLLANVEIKPAAGHEVATAEVVARLTAEHWRAANVPPLISSFSIAALEVARDLAPEVRRGVLFEKPPADWLAQLRRLQAVSLHCDADLLDDKVLAEARAHDIPVLCYTVNTEKQAKMLFARGVSTLFTDRLDLFAQ
;
A
#
# COMPACT_ATOMS: atom_id res chain seq x y z
N GLU A 1 3.51 4.58 4.54
CA GLU A 1 2.76 3.92 3.48
C GLU A 1 2.74 4.77 2.23
N PHE A 2 2.69 4.16 1.04
CA PHE A 2 2.56 4.85 -0.24
C PHE A 2 2.08 3.90 -1.35
N ASP A 3 1.29 4.47 -2.28
CA ASP A 3 0.75 3.76 -3.45
C ASP A 3 1.72 3.79 -4.62
N VAL A 4 1.91 2.65 -5.27
CA VAL A 4 2.82 2.51 -6.42
C VAL A 4 2.06 2.04 -7.66
N MET A 5 2.20 2.83 -8.73
CA MET A 5 1.64 2.57 -10.05
C MET A 5 2.74 2.63 -11.11
N LEU A 6 2.53 2.08 -12.31
CA LEU A 6 3.48 2.20 -13.41
C LEU A 6 3.11 3.35 -14.35
N SER A 7 4.13 4.06 -14.84
CA SER A 7 4.04 4.96 -15.99
C SER A 7 3.86 4.16 -17.30
N ALA A 8 3.63 4.85 -18.42
CA ALA A 8 3.62 4.23 -19.75
C ALA A 8 4.95 3.55 -20.12
N ASP A 9 6.06 4.04 -19.57
CA ASP A 9 7.41 3.49 -19.80
C ASP A 9 7.73 2.33 -18.83
N GLY A 10 6.80 1.96 -17.93
CA GLY A 10 6.98 0.90 -16.95
C GLY A 10 7.77 1.33 -15.71
N THR A 11 7.97 2.63 -15.48
CA THR A 11 8.62 3.14 -14.28
C THR A 11 7.63 3.18 -13.11
N PRO A 12 7.95 2.58 -11.95
CA PRO A 12 7.09 2.68 -10.78
C PRO A 12 7.21 4.06 -10.13
N VAL A 13 6.05 4.70 -9.91
CA VAL A 13 5.90 6.04 -9.37
C VAL A 13 4.92 6.06 -8.21
N LEU A 14 5.06 7.04 -7.31
CA LEU A 14 4.18 7.20 -6.16
C LEU A 14 3.03 8.14 -6.54
N ILE A 15 1.86 7.56 -6.68
CA ILE A 15 0.63 8.31 -6.95
C ILE A 15 -0.59 7.49 -6.53
N HIS A 16 -1.56 8.14 -5.87
CA HIS A 16 -2.75 7.47 -5.37
C HIS A 16 -3.77 7.16 -6.45
N ASP A 17 -4.08 8.14 -7.31
CA ASP A 17 -5.15 8.03 -8.30
C ASP A 17 -4.65 7.41 -9.60
N GLU A 18 -5.52 6.68 -10.28
CA GLU A 18 -5.24 6.14 -11.62
C GLU A 18 -5.06 7.26 -12.66
N THR A 19 -5.57 8.47 -12.37
CA THR A 19 -5.45 9.65 -13.22
C THR A 19 -4.69 10.79 -12.54
N LEU A 20 -4.11 11.66 -13.35
CA LEU A 20 -3.28 12.80 -12.93
C LEU A 20 -4.10 14.00 -12.42
N ASP A 21 -5.39 14.04 -12.72
CA ASP A 21 -6.24 15.23 -12.69
C ASP A 21 -6.42 15.85 -11.30
N ARG A 22 -6.48 15.05 -10.24
CA ARG A 22 -6.76 15.54 -8.88
C ARG A 22 -5.51 16.07 -8.17
N THR A 23 -4.37 15.40 -8.37
CA THR A 23 -3.17 15.63 -7.55
C THR A 23 -2.02 16.27 -8.32
N THR A 24 -2.21 16.58 -9.60
CA THR A 24 -1.19 17.25 -10.42
C THR A 24 -1.80 18.35 -11.30
N ASN A 25 -0.95 19.11 -11.99
CA ASN A 25 -1.37 20.03 -13.02
C ASN A 25 -1.52 19.37 -14.42
N GLY A 26 -1.41 18.03 -14.50
CA GLY A 26 -1.65 17.22 -15.69
C GLY A 26 -3.06 16.64 -15.75
N ALA A 27 -3.34 15.89 -16.81
CA ALA A 27 -4.60 15.16 -16.99
C ALA A 27 -4.38 13.84 -17.73
N GLY A 28 -5.28 12.87 -17.53
CA GLY A 28 -5.24 11.57 -18.16
C GLY A 28 -4.68 10.46 -17.24
N ARG A 29 -4.55 9.26 -17.78
CA ARG A 29 -4.15 8.10 -16.97
C ARG A 29 -2.63 8.06 -16.79
N VAL A 30 -2.20 7.71 -15.59
CA VAL A 30 -0.79 7.54 -15.22
C VAL A 30 -0.11 6.49 -16.11
N CYS A 31 -0.75 5.33 -16.30
CA CYS A 31 -0.22 4.23 -17.10
C CYS A 31 -0.12 4.52 -18.61
N ASP A 32 -0.76 5.58 -19.10
CA ASP A 32 -0.69 6.02 -20.49
C ASP A 32 0.25 7.22 -20.67
N THR A 33 0.85 7.72 -19.59
CA THR A 33 1.70 8.93 -19.59
C THR A 33 3.18 8.55 -19.53
N PRO A 34 4.00 8.96 -20.53
CA PRO A 34 5.44 8.72 -20.55
C PRO A 34 6.17 9.44 -19.39
N ASP A 35 7.29 8.87 -18.96
CA ASP A 35 8.14 9.38 -17.88
C ASP A 35 8.51 10.87 -18.06
N ALA A 36 8.89 11.25 -19.28
CA ALA A 36 9.30 12.63 -19.58
C ALA A 36 8.20 13.65 -19.31
N VAL A 37 6.94 13.27 -19.50
CA VAL A 37 5.77 14.10 -19.18
C VAL A 37 5.49 14.03 -17.69
N LEU A 38 5.41 12.82 -17.11
CA LEU A 38 5.03 12.55 -15.74
C LEU A 38 5.93 13.30 -14.74
N PHE A 39 7.25 13.21 -14.91
CA PHE A 39 8.21 13.88 -14.02
C PHE A 39 8.39 15.38 -14.27
N ALA A 40 7.75 15.94 -15.30
CA ALA A 40 7.67 17.38 -15.51
C ALA A 40 6.45 18.03 -14.83
N LEU A 41 5.46 17.22 -14.40
CA LEU A 41 4.25 17.72 -13.75
C LEU A 41 4.53 18.29 -12.35
N ASP A 42 3.72 19.27 -11.96
CA ASP A 42 3.64 19.77 -10.60
C ASP A 42 2.60 18.94 -9.83
N ALA A 43 3.04 18.23 -8.81
CA ALA A 43 2.21 17.43 -7.91
C ALA A 43 1.77 18.23 -6.66
N GLY A 44 1.85 19.55 -6.72
CA GLY A 44 1.49 20.50 -5.68
C GLY A 44 2.71 21.22 -5.08
N ASN A 45 2.59 22.53 -4.91
CA ASN A 45 3.63 23.39 -4.33
C ASN A 45 5.02 23.30 -5.02
N GLY A 46 5.07 22.96 -6.30
CA GLY A 46 6.31 22.79 -7.05
C GLY A 46 6.98 21.42 -6.89
N GLU A 47 6.41 20.53 -6.12
CA GLU A 47 6.91 19.17 -5.95
C GLU A 47 6.61 18.30 -7.18
N ARG A 48 7.40 17.24 -7.36
CA ARG A 48 7.25 16.32 -8.48
C ARG A 48 6.68 14.99 -8.01
N ILE A 49 6.09 14.23 -8.94
CA ILE A 49 5.70 12.85 -8.67
C ILE A 49 6.96 12.06 -8.32
N PRO A 50 7.05 11.44 -7.11
CA PRO A 50 8.24 10.71 -6.71
C PRO A 50 8.41 9.41 -7.48
N ARG A 51 9.65 9.01 -7.75
CA ARG A 51 9.97 7.66 -8.20
C ARG A 51 9.95 6.70 -7.01
N PHE A 52 9.51 5.49 -7.23
CA PHE A 52 9.54 4.45 -6.18
C PHE A 52 10.97 4.23 -5.63
N ALA A 53 11.97 4.20 -6.51
CA ALA A 53 13.36 4.00 -6.11
C ALA A 53 13.87 5.08 -5.13
N ASP A 54 13.47 6.35 -5.34
CA ASP A 54 13.87 7.46 -4.47
C ASP A 54 13.18 7.36 -3.10
N ALA A 55 11.89 7.03 -3.10
CA ALA A 55 11.15 6.80 -1.85
C ALA A 55 11.68 5.59 -1.07
N ALA A 56 12.01 4.50 -1.75
CA ALA A 56 12.61 3.32 -1.14
C ALA A 56 13.98 3.63 -0.52
N ALA A 57 14.81 4.41 -1.21
CA ALA A 57 16.10 4.86 -0.68
C ALA A 57 15.93 5.72 0.57
N LEU A 58 15.01 6.69 0.55
CA LEU A 58 14.72 7.57 1.68
C LEU A 58 14.17 6.80 2.89
N CYS A 59 13.23 5.87 2.69
CA CYS A 59 12.72 5.02 3.77
C CYS A 59 13.84 4.24 4.46
N ARG A 60 14.78 3.69 3.70
CA ARG A 60 15.94 2.95 4.24
C ARG A 60 16.90 3.86 4.98
N GLU A 61 17.19 5.03 4.44
CA GLU A 61 18.07 6.04 5.07
C GLU A 61 17.51 6.49 6.42
N LEU A 62 16.21 6.74 6.49
CA LEU A 62 15.53 7.17 7.69
C LEU A 62 15.13 6.04 8.64
N GLY A 63 15.35 4.77 8.27
CA GLY A 63 14.94 3.60 9.06
C GLY A 63 13.43 3.45 9.21
N LEU A 64 12.65 3.94 8.24
CA LEU A 64 11.19 3.86 8.28
C LEU A 64 10.70 2.46 7.90
N LEU A 65 9.67 2.00 8.60
CA LEU A 65 8.87 0.84 8.19
C LEU A 65 8.05 1.22 6.96
N ALA A 66 8.29 0.57 5.83
CA ALA A 66 7.56 0.85 4.60
C ALA A 66 6.42 -0.15 4.37
N ASN A 67 5.22 0.35 4.11
CA ASN A 67 4.15 -0.40 3.48
C ASN A 67 4.04 0.07 2.03
N VAL A 68 4.39 -0.80 1.10
CA VAL A 68 4.37 -0.56 -0.34
C VAL A 68 3.05 -1.08 -0.88
N GLU A 69 2.09 -0.21 -1.14
CA GLU A 69 0.86 -0.63 -1.78
C GLU A 69 1.07 -0.78 -3.29
N ILE A 70 0.88 -1.98 -3.80
CA ILE A 70 0.76 -2.20 -5.25
C ILE A 70 -0.65 -1.79 -5.66
N LYS A 71 -0.76 -0.65 -6.33
CA LYS A 71 -2.03 -0.06 -6.78
C LYS A 71 -2.06 0.03 -8.31
N PRO A 72 -2.34 -1.09 -8.98
CA PRO A 72 -2.28 -1.14 -10.43
C PRO A 72 -3.44 -0.36 -11.07
N ALA A 73 -3.18 0.30 -12.19
CA ALA A 73 -4.25 0.71 -13.07
C ALA A 73 -5.01 -0.51 -13.60
N ALA A 74 -6.31 -0.34 -13.90
CA ALA A 74 -7.15 -1.43 -14.41
C ALA A 74 -6.52 -2.09 -15.65
N GLY A 75 -6.36 -3.41 -15.61
CA GLY A 75 -5.72 -4.21 -16.66
C GLY A 75 -4.18 -4.30 -16.58
N HIS A 76 -3.56 -3.66 -15.58
CA HIS A 76 -2.11 -3.66 -15.37
C HIS A 76 -1.67 -4.39 -14.08
N GLU A 77 -2.55 -5.20 -13.48
CA GLU A 77 -2.34 -5.83 -12.17
C GLU A 77 -1.07 -6.67 -12.13
N VAL A 78 -0.90 -7.56 -13.09
CA VAL A 78 0.26 -8.46 -13.18
C VAL A 78 1.54 -7.67 -13.46
N ALA A 79 1.52 -6.79 -14.48
CA ALA A 79 2.69 -6.02 -14.88
C ALA A 79 3.20 -5.11 -13.75
N THR A 80 2.28 -4.42 -13.05
CA THR A 80 2.64 -3.57 -11.91
C THR A 80 3.22 -4.40 -10.78
N ALA A 81 2.59 -5.54 -10.47
CA ALA A 81 3.06 -6.41 -9.39
C ALA A 81 4.44 -7.02 -9.69
N GLU A 82 4.71 -7.44 -10.93
CA GLU A 82 6.02 -7.98 -11.33
C GLU A 82 7.15 -6.99 -11.08
N VAL A 83 6.95 -5.73 -11.47
CA VAL A 83 7.96 -4.69 -11.30
C VAL A 83 8.12 -4.31 -9.84
N VAL A 84 7.00 -3.98 -9.16
CA VAL A 84 7.05 -3.47 -7.79
C VAL A 84 7.53 -4.54 -6.81
N ALA A 85 7.08 -5.79 -6.92
CA ALA A 85 7.52 -6.86 -6.03
C ALA A 85 9.04 -7.12 -6.13
N ARG A 86 9.56 -7.21 -7.36
CA ARG A 86 11.01 -7.42 -7.59
C ARG A 86 11.83 -6.26 -7.04
N LEU A 87 11.46 -5.03 -7.34
CA LEU A 87 12.18 -3.85 -6.86
C LEU A 87 12.07 -3.70 -5.33
N THR A 88 10.93 -4.04 -4.74
CA THR A 88 10.80 -4.05 -3.28
C THR A 88 11.78 -5.06 -2.66
N ALA A 89 11.83 -6.29 -3.15
CA ALA A 89 12.77 -7.30 -2.67
C ALA A 89 14.23 -6.85 -2.86
N GLU A 90 14.54 -6.21 -3.98
CA GLU A 90 15.88 -5.71 -4.28
C GLU A 90 16.29 -4.57 -3.35
N HIS A 91 15.48 -3.53 -3.24
CA HIS A 91 15.78 -2.35 -2.44
C HIS A 91 15.94 -2.67 -0.95
N TRP A 92 15.19 -3.62 -0.41
CA TRP A 92 15.25 -3.99 1.02
C TRP A 92 16.03 -5.28 1.30
N ARG A 93 16.72 -5.87 0.33
CA ARG A 93 17.46 -7.15 0.48
C ARG A 93 18.39 -7.21 1.69
N ALA A 94 19.05 -6.10 2.00
CA ALA A 94 19.99 -6.00 3.12
C ALA A 94 19.48 -5.06 4.24
N ALA A 95 18.20 -4.72 4.24
CA ALA A 95 17.67 -3.81 5.23
C ALA A 95 17.38 -4.54 6.55
N ASN A 96 17.71 -3.90 7.67
CA ASN A 96 17.40 -4.41 9.01
C ASN A 96 15.89 -4.43 9.28
N VAL A 97 15.15 -3.57 8.57
CA VAL A 97 13.70 -3.43 8.68
C VAL A 97 13.08 -3.87 7.35
N PRO A 98 12.42 -5.03 7.32
CA PRO A 98 11.79 -5.52 6.10
C PRO A 98 10.53 -4.69 5.77
N PRO A 99 10.24 -4.46 4.48
CA PRO A 99 9.01 -3.80 4.05
C PRO A 99 7.82 -4.75 4.16
N LEU A 100 6.62 -4.18 4.03
CA LEU A 100 5.38 -4.90 3.76
C LEU A 100 4.92 -4.52 2.35
N ILE A 101 4.47 -5.47 1.57
CA ILE A 101 3.70 -5.23 0.33
C ILE A 101 2.22 -5.37 0.66
N SER A 102 1.40 -4.45 0.19
CA SER A 102 -0.06 -4.59 0.29
C SER A 102 -0.74 -4.31 -1.04
N SER A 103 -1.97 -4.78 -1.22
CA SER A 103 -2.79 -4.47 -2.39
C SER A 103 -4.25 -4.85 -2.18
N PHE A 104 -5.16 -4.14 -2.85
CA PHE A 104 -6.55 -4.56 -3.08
C PHE A 104 -6.65 -5.63 -4.18
N SER A 105 -5.66 -5.70 -5.07
CA SER A 105 -5.64 -6.66 -6.16
C SER A 105 -5.11 -8.02 -5.69
N ILE A 106 -5.99 -9.00 -5.62
CA ILE A 106 -5.61 -10.38 -5.32
C ILE A 106 -4.61 -10.91 -6.35
N ALA A 107 -4.80 -10.61 -7.63
CA ALA A 107 -3.87 -11.01 -8.69
C ALA A 107 -2.48 -10.41 -8.49
N ALA A 108 -2.38 -9.13 -8.07
CA ALA A 108 -1.10 -8.51 -7.76
C ALA A 108 -0.40 -9.18 -6.57
N LEU A 109 -1.16 -9.55 -5.54
CA LEU A 109 -0.59 -10.25 -4.38
C LEU A 109 -0.16 -11.70 -4.69
N GLU A 110 -0.83 -12.38 -5.61
CA GLU A 110 -0.38 -13.70 -6.10
C GLU A 110 0.96 -13.60 -6.81
N VAL A 111 1.13 -12.60 -7.69
CA VAL A 111 2.41 -12.32 -8.35
C VAL A 111 3.49 -11.96 -7.33
N ALA A 112 3.19 -11.09 -6.37
CA ALA A 112 4.14 -10.71 -5.32
C ALA A 112 4.55 -11.90 -4.44
N ARG A 113 3.62 -12.82 -4.14
CA ARG A 113 3.91 -14.06 -3.42
C ARG A 113 4.92 -14.93 -4.18
N ASP A 114 4.74 -15.05 -5.47
CA ASP A 114 5.53 -15.97 -6.29
C ASP A 114 6.91 -15.39 -6.67
N LEU A 115 7.03 -14.06 -6.82
CA LEU A 115 8.27 -13.39 -7.23
C LEU A 115 9.12 -12.85 -6.08
N ALA A 116 8.51 -12.55 -4.94
CA ALA A 116 9.17 -12.00 -3.75
C ALA A 116 8.64 -12.69 -2.48
N PRO A 117 8.78 -14.02 -2.35
CA PRO A 117 8.21 -14.78 -1.24
C PRO A 117 8.72 -14.33 0.13
N GLU A 118 9.94 -13.80 0.19
CA GLU A 118 10.58 -13.27 1.40
C GLU A 118 9.97 -11.96 1.89
N VAL A 119 9.31 -11.18 1.02
CA VAL A 119 8.65 -9.94 1.40
C VAL A 119 7.27 -10.25 1.98
N ARG A 120 7.00 -9.75 3.18
CA ARG A 120 5.70 -9.93 3.84
C ARG A 120 4.59 -9.26 3.04
N ARG A 121 3.39 -9.83 3.08
CA ARG A 121 2.22 -9.32 2.37
C ARG A 121 1.07 -9.02 3.32
N GLY A 122 0.36 -7.92 3.07
CA GLY A 122 -0.93 -7.58 3.66
C GLY A 122 -2.02 -7.59 2.59
N VAL A 123 -3.19 -8.07 2.90
CA VAL A 123 -4.32 -8.01 1.97
C VAL A 123 -5.24 -6.86 2.34
N LEU A 124 -5.61 -6.04 1.35
CA LEU A 124 -6.57 -4.94 1.53
C LEU A 124 -7.95 -5.33 1.03
N PHE A 125 -8.94 -4.97 1.81
CA PHE A 125 -10.35 -4.97 1.41
C PHE A 125 -10.99 -3.67 1.94
N GLU A 126 -11.90 -3.07 1.20
CA GLU A 126 -12.78 -2.07 1.82
C GLU A 126 -13.55 -2.74 2.97
N LYS A 127 -14.36 -3.74 2.61
CA LYS A 127 -15.04 -4.60 3.57
C LYS A 127 -14.56 -6.04 3.38
N PRO A 128 -13.97 -6.69 4.39
CA PRO A 128 -13.54 -8.06 4.27
C PRO A 128 -14.69 -9.00 3.85
N PRO A 129 -14.52 -9.78 2.78
CA PRO A 129 -15.53 -10.76 2.35
C PRO A 129 -15.60 -11.94 3.33
N ALA A 130 -16.63 -12.77 3.22
CA ALA A 130 -16.83 -13.90 4.12
C ALA A 130 -15.67 -14.92 4.10
N ASP A 131 -14.96 -15.02 2.99
CA ASP A 131 -13.81 -15.92 2.78
C ASP A 131 -12.44 -15.22 2.91
N TRP A 132 -12.39 -14.02 3.50
CA TRP A 132 -11.17 -13.22 3.67
C TRP A 132 -10.01 -14.00 4.24
N LEU A 133 -10.27 -14.86 5.24
CA LEU A 133 -9.24 -15.66 5.90
C LEU A 133 -8.65 -16.74 4.96
N ALA A 134 -9.50 -17.35 4.11
CA ALA A 134 -9.04 -18.30 3.10
C ALA A 134 -8.18 -17.60 2.04
N GLN A 135 -8.56 -16.39 1.62
CA GLN A 135 -7.77 -15.59 0.68
C GLN A 135 -6.43 -15.19 1.29
N LEU A 136 -6.41 -14.70 2.54
CA LEU A 136 -5.20 -14.33 3.27
C LEU A 136 -4.22 -15.52 3.35
N ARG A 137 -4.72 -16.71 3.71
CA ARG A 137 -3.89 -17.94 3.77
C ARG A 137 -3.34 -18.34 2.41
N ARG A 138 -4.15 -18.29 1.35
CA ARG A 138 -3.72 -18.59 -0.02
C ARG A 138 -2.60 -17.65 -0.49
N LEU A 139 -2.69 -16.39 -0.12
CA LEU A 139 -1.70 -15.36 -0.41
C LEU A 139 -0.48 -15.42 0.50
N GLN A 140 -0.51 -16.25 1.55
CA GLN A 140 0.49 -16.26 2.61
C GLN A 140 0.69 -14.84 3.19
N ALA A 141 -0.40 -14.08 3.27
CA ALA A 141 -0.37 -12.74 3.83
C ALA A 141 -0.34 -12.78 5.36
N VAL A 142 0.29 -11.79 5.96
CA VAL A 142 0.52 -11.74 7.42
C VAL A 142 -0.40 -10.75 8.13
N SER A 143 -1.16 -9.95 7.39
CA SER A 143 -2.06 -8.94 7.96
C SER A 143 -3.28 -8.70 7.07
N LEU A 144 -4.37 -8.30 7.71
CA LEU A 144 -5.59 -7.83 7.08
C LEU A 144 -5.66 -6.31 7.21
N HIS A 145 -5.87 -5.61 6.09
CA HIS A 145 -6.10 -4.17 6.06
C HIS A 145 -7.53 -3.90 5.59
N CYS A 146 -8.26 -3.03 6.26
CA CYS A 146 -9.64 -2.71 5.86
C CYS A 146 -10.05 -1.29 6.26
N ASP A 147 -11.14 -0.83 5.63
CA ASP A 147 -11.77 0.43 5.99
C ASP A 147 -12.24 0.40 7.45
N ALA A 148 -11.89 1.45 8.20
CA ALA A 148 -12.16 1.55 9.63
C ALA A 148 -13.65 1.56 9.97
N ASP A 149 -14.48 2.11 9.07
CA ASP A 149 -15.93 2.23 9.27
C ASP A 149 -16.68 0.96 8.83
N LEU A 150 -16.02 0.09 8.04
CA LEU A 150 -16.57 -1.16 7.53
C LEU A 150 -16.08 -2.41 8.30
N LEU A 151 -15.19 -2.22 9.28
CA LEU A 151 -14.66 -3.31 10.12
C LEU A 151 -15.73 -3.82 11.10
N ASP A 152 -16.14 -5.05 10.90
CA ASP A 152 -17.12 -5.72 11.72
C ASP A 152 -16.45 -6.51 12.88
N ASP A 153 -17.15 -6.65 14.00
CA ASP A 153 -16.63 -7.33 15.20
C ASP A 153 -16.38 -8.83 15.00
N LYS A 154 -17.09 -9.47 14.05
CA LYS A 154 -16.87 -10.89 13.73
C LYS A 154 -15.52 -11.08 13.01
N VAL A 155 -15.23 -10.20 12.05
CA VAL A 155 -13.92 -10.21 11.37
C VAL A 155 -12.79 -10.01 12.38
N LEU A 156 -12.96 -9.04 13.29
CA LEU A 156 -11.95 -8.75 14.31
C LEU A 156 -11.77 -9.90 15.30
N ALA A 157 -12.86 -10.56 15.72
CA ALA A 157 -12.81 -11.72 16.59
C ALA A 157 -12.12 -12.93 15.90
N GLU A 158 -12.44 -13.17 14.63
CA GLU A 158 -11.81 -14.22 13.83
C GLU A 158 -10.31 -13.94 13.59
N ALA A 159 -9.95 -12.70 13.25
CA ALA A 159 -8.54 -12.30 13.11
C ALA A 159 -7.75 -12.54 14.40
N ARG A 160 -8.31 -12.17 15.54
CA ARG A 160 -7.72 -12.42 16.87
C ARG A 160 -7.56 -13.91 17.16
N ALA A 161 -8.56 -14.73 16.82
CA ALA A 161 -8.50 -16.18 17.04
C ALA A 161 -7.40 -16.88 16.22
N HIS A 162 -6.91 -16.21 15.17
CA HIS A 162 -5.84 -16.70 14.29
C HIS A 162 -4.55 -15.89 14.39
N ASP A 163 -4.40 -14.99 15.37
CA ASP A 163 -3.24 -14.13 15.58
C ASP A 163 -2.90 -13.27 14.35
N ILE A 164 -3.94 -12.82 13.60
CA ILE A 164 -3.78 -11.99 12.41
C ILE A 164 -3.91 -10.52 12.81
N PRO A 165 -2.86 -9.70 12.63
CA PRO A 165 -2.94 -8.25 12.82
C PRO A 165 -3.95 -7.62 11.85
N VAL A 166 -4.82 -6.74 12.38
CA VAL A 166 -5.75 -5.94 11.60
C VAL A 166 -5.26 -4.50 11.59
N LEU A 167 -5.16 -3.93 10.39
CA LEU A 167 -4.79 -2.54 10.15
C LEU A 167 -5.98 -1.82 9.53
N CYS A 168 -6.22 -0.57 9.96
CA CYS A 168 -7.37 0.19 9.48
C CYS A 168 -6.98 1.52 8.84
N TYR A 169 -7.60 1.84 7.72
CA TYR A 169 -7.51 3.11 6.99
C TYR A 169 -8.91 3.73 6.83
N THR A 170 -9.09 5.04 6.62
CA THR A 170 -8.13 6.08 6.97
C THR A 170 -8.64 6.75 8.23
N VAL A 171 -7.86 6.79 9.28
CA VAL A 171 -8.28 7.21 10.62
C VAL A 171 -7.68 8.57 10.95
N ASN A 172 -8.50 9.62 10.88
CA ASN A 172 -8.07 11.02 11.01
C ASN A 172 -8.54 11.71 12.29
N THR A 173 -9.00 10.94 13.28
CA THR A 173 -9.39 11.49 14.59
C THR A 173 -8.87 10.63 15.73
N GLU A 174 -8.41 11.28 16.81
CA GLU A 174 -7.98 10.56 18.02
C GLU A 174 -9.09 9.70 18.65
N LYS A 175 -10.34 10.16 18.58
CA LYS A 175 -11.48 9.42 19.13
C LYS A 175 -11.63 8.07 18.43
N GLN A 176 -11.61 8.06 17.10
CA GLN A 176 -11.72 6.83 16.31
C GLN A 176 -10.49 5.93 16.54
N ALA A 177 -9.29 6.51 16.58
CA ALA A 177 -8.08 5.77 16.85
C ALA A 177 -8.12 5.04 18.21
N LYS A 178 -8.49 5.75 19.29
CA LYS A 178 -8.62 5.17 20.62
C LYS A 178 -9.67 4.05 20.67
N MET A 179 -10.78 4.22 19.96
CA MET A 179 -11.83 3.20 19.86
C MET A 179 -11.33 1.94 19.12
N LEU A 180 -10.65 2.10 17.99
CA LEU A 180 -10.13 0.99 17.20
C LEU A 180 -9.05 0.20 17.93
N PHE A 181 -8.09 0.88 18.58
CA PHE A 181 -7.09 0.22 19.42
C PHE A 181 -7.72 -0.53 20.60
N ALA A 182 -8.74 0.04 21.26
CA ALA A 182 -9.47 -0.63 22.32
C ALA A 182 -10.23 -1.89 21.84
N ARG A 183 -10.66 -1.91 20.57
CA ARG A 183 -11.22 -3.10 19.91
C ARG A 183 -10.17 -4.14 19.51
N GLY A 184 -8.87 -3.79 19.52
CA GLY A 184 -7.74 -4.69 19.20
C GLY A 184 -7.21 -4.56 17.78
N VAL A 185 -7.50 -3.45 17.09
CA VAL A 185 -6.79 -3.07 15.85
C VAL A 185 -5.32 -2.82 16.17
N SER A 186 -4.42 -3.30 15.33
CA SER A 186 -2.98 -3.27 15.61
C SER A 186 -2.29 -2.00 15.11
N THR A 187 -2.75 -1.44 13.99
CA THR A 187 -2.13 -0.28 13.31
C THR A 187 -3.19 0.53 12.59
N LEU A 188 -2.93 1.82 12.45
CA LEU A 188 -3.81 2.73 11.72
C LEU A 188 -3.03 3.47 10.63
N PHE A 189 -3.69 3.71 9.51
CA PHE A 189 -3.23 4.64 8.49
C PHE A 189 -3.94 5.98 8.68
N THR A 190 -3.21 7.07 8.61
CA THR A 190 -3.74 8.42 8.87
C THR A 190 -3.08 9.46 7.98
N ASP A 191 -3.84 10.46 7.55
CA ASP A 191 -3.33 11.67 6.91
C ASP A 191 -2.91 12.74 7.94
N ARG A 192 -3.17 12.49 9.23
CA ARG A 192 -3.03 13.45 10.32
C ARG A 192 -1.92 13.04 11.29
N LEU A 193 -0.68 12.96 10.78
CA LEU A 193 0.50 12.65 11.60
C LEU A 193 0.68 13.63 12.77
N ASP A 194 0.24 14.88 12.60
CA ASP A 194 0.26 15.91 13.64
C ASP A 194 -0.55 15.54 14.89
N LEU A 195 -1.55 14.69 14.79
CA LEU A 195 -2.37 14.23 15.92
C LEU A 195 -1.74 13.07 16.69
N PHE A 196 -0.79 12.36 16.11
CA PHE A 196 -0.23 11.11 16.64
C PHE A 196 1.29 11.19 16.91
N ALA A 197 1.96 12.25 16.45
CA ALA A 197 3.36 12.52 16.75
C ALA A 197 3.46 13.13 18.16
N GLN A 198 3.77 12.30 19.17
CA GLN A 198 4.16 12.72 20.54
C GLN A 198 5.51 12.13 20.87
#